data_cb60d25d7db9c3c12d10e555322f76e2
#
_entry.id   cb60d25d7db9c3c12d10e555322f76e2
#
_cell.length_a   1.000
_cell.length_b   1.000
_cell.length_c   1.000
_cell.angle_alpha   90.00
_cell.angle_beta   90.00
_cell.angle_gamma   90.00
#
_symmetry.space_group_name_H-M   'P 1'
#
loop_
_entity.id
_entity.type
_entity.pdbx_description
1 polymer ?
#
loop_
_entity_poly.entity_id
_entity_poly.type
_entity_poly.pdbx_seq_one_letter_code
_entity_poly.pdbx_strand_id
1 'polypeptide(L)'
;MTDAPAGPVDAAFDEEALEAARVFFAHPVSFLMGAVAIAGLPPADLPEVAFAGRSNVGKSSLINAVTGRTHLARASTAPGRTREINFFVADETLRLVDLPGYGFAKVSREAKNKFQNLGRSYLRGRPNLKRAYLLIDSRHGLKDVDLEAMEAFDLAAVSSQIVLTKADKLSVRDGAQVPAETTRKIAKRPAAFPRVLATSSEKGTGIPQLRAEILAACAP
;
A
#
# COMPACT_ATOMS: atom_id res chain seq x y z
N MET A 1 13.75 -36.70 3.88
CA MET A 1 13.31 -35.51 3.11
C MET A 1 11.82 -35.38 3.38
N THR A 2 11.49 -34.65 4.41
CA THR A 2 10.10 -34.40 4.84
C THR A 2 9.65 -33.12 4.19
N ASP A 3 8.70 -33.27 3.27
CA ASP A 3 7.99 -32.17 2.64
C ASP A 3 7.25 -31.39 3.74
N ALA A 4 7.66 -30.14 3.98
CA ALA A 4 6.92 -29.26 4.86
C ALA A 4 5.62 -28.88 4.16
N PRO A 5 4.46 -29.00 4.82
CA PRO A 5 3.20 -28.61 4.21
C PRO A 5 3.24 -27.13 3.88
N ALA A 6 2.97 -26.79 2.63
CA ALA A 6 2.69 -25.42 2.21
C ALA A 6 1.54 -24.91 3.09
N GLY A 7 1.82 -23.92 3.94
CA GLY A 7 0.81 -23.28 4.75
C GLY A 7 -0.30 -22.67 3.88
N PRO A 8 -1.48 -22.41 4.42
CA PRO A 8 -2.66 -22.00 3.66
C PRO A 8 -2.42 -20.64 2.99
N VAL A 9 -2.08 -20.67 1.71
CA VAL A 9 -1.82 -19.48 0.88
C VAL A 9 -3.13 -18.81 0.43
N ASP A 10 -4.29 -19.41 0.70
CA ASP A 10 -5.61 -18.96 0.23
C ASP A 10 -6.72 -19.17 1.26
N ALA A 11 -6.61 -18.59 2.45
CA ALA A 11 -7.84 -18.23 3.12
C ALA A 11 -8.36 -16.97 2.43
N ALA A 12 -9.10 -17.14 1.33
CA ALA A 12 -9.92 -16.10 0.78
C ALA A 12 -10.81 -15.56 1.91
N PHE A 13 -10.97 -14.22 2.00
CA PHE A 13 -11.97 -13.66 2.91
C PHE A 13 -13.32 -14.28 2.55
N ASP A 14 -14.09 -14.65 3.57
CA ASP A 14 -15.46 -15.07 3.37
C ASP A 14 -16.34 -13.90 2.86
N GLU A 15 -17.53 -14.25 2.44
CA GLU A 15 -18.46 -13.27 1.87
C GLU A 15 -18.85 -12.19 2.88
N GLU A 16 -18.93 -12.57 4.16
CA GLU A 16 -19.26 -11.67 5.27
C GLU A 16 -18.18 -10.59 5.45
N ALA A 17 -16.90 -10.97 5.46
CA ALA A 17 -15.78 -10.04 5.57
C ALA A 17 -15.67 -9.11 4.35
N LEU A 18 -15.93 -9.63 3.16
CA LEU A 18 -15.95 -8.81 1.94
C LEU A 18 -17.09 -7.79 1.95
N GLU A 19 -18.28 -8.21 2.40
CA GLU A 19 -19.45 -7.32 2.50
C GLU A 19 -19.26 -6.27 3.59
N ALA A 20 -18.76 -6.65 4.77
CA ALA A 20 -18.41 -5.71 5.84
C ALA A 20 -17.43 -4.63 5.35
N ALA A 21 -16.41 -5.05 4.60
CA ALA A 21 -15.45 -4.12 4.02
C ALA A 21 -16.07 -3.21 2.95
N ARG A 22 -16.99 -3.73 2.15
CA ARG A 22 -17.74 -2.95 1.17
C ARG A 22 -18.59 -1.87 1.85
N VAL A 23 -19.32 -2.24 2.90
CA VAL A 23 -20.17 -1.33 3.70
C VAL A 23 -19.30 -0.25 4.34
N PHE A 24 -18.20 -0.61 5.00
CA PHE A 24 -17.29 0.34 5.63
C PHE A 24 -16.81 1.41 4.65
N PHE A 25 -16.30 1.02 3.49
CA PHE A 25 -15.80 1.97 2.49
C PHE A 25 -16.90 2.69 1.68
N ALA A 26 -18.17 2.36 1.90
CA ALA A 26 -19.30 3.17 1.43
C ALA A 26 -19.54 4.41 2.29
N HIS A 27 -19.13 4.38 3.56
CA HIS A 27 -19.18 5.52 4.49
C HIS A 27 -18.25 6.66 4.02
N PRO A 28 -18.40 7.88 4.58
CA PRO A 28 -17.60 9.03 4.18
C PRO A 28 -16.09 8.79 4.34
N VAL A 29 -15.35 9.14 3.31
CA VAL A 29 -13.89 9.22 3.35
C VAL A 29 -13.49 10.61 2.88
N SER A 30 -12.72 11.33 3.69
CA SER A 30 -12.32 12.71 3.42
C SER A 30 -10.82 12.90 3.56
N PHE A 31 -10.28 13.90 2.84
CA PHE A 31 -8.91 14.37 3.05
C PHE A 31 -8.84 15.11 4.38
N LEU A 32 -7.91 14.68 5.24
CA LEU A 32 -7.68 15.32 6.53
C LEU A 32 -6.63 16.44 6.39
N MET A 33 -5.41 16.09 5.98
CA MET A 33 -4.30 17.02 5.86
C MET A 33 -3.12 16.44 5.10
N GLY A 34 -2.20 17.31 4.68
CA GLY A 34 -0.86 16.98 4.20
C GLY A 34 0.20 17.39 5.21
N ALA A 35 1.19 16.55 5.47
CA ALA A 35 2.29 16.82 6.38
C ALA A 35 3.64 16.80 5.65
N VAL A 36 4.44 17.85 5.81
CA VAL A 36 5.78 17.99 5.23
C VAL A 36 6.91 17.69 6.23
N ALA A 37 6.54 17.49 7.50
CA ALA A 37 7.46 17.20 8.61
C ALA A 37 6.77 16.32 9.66
N ILE A 38 7.55 15.56 10.44
CA ILE A 38 7.03 14.68 11.49
C ILE A 38 6.27 15.45 12.58
N ALA A 39 6.72 16.63 12.94
CA ALA A 39 6.03 17.47 13.93
C ALA A 39 4.63 17.95 13.49
N GLY A 40 4.32 17.87 12.19
CA GLY A 40 3.03 18.23 11.63
C GLY A 40 2.09 17.04 11.39
N LEU A 41 2.41 15.85 11.90
CA LEU A 41 1.54 14.69 11.78
C LEU A 41 0.29 14.83 12.68
N PRO A 42 -0.86 14.27 12.28
CA PRO A 42 -2.03 14.25 13.13
C PRO A 42 -1.79 13.37 14.37
N PRO A 43 -2.59 13.52 15.46
CA PRO A 43 -2.51 12.64 16.63
C PRO A 43 -2.53 11.15 16.25
N ALA A 44 -1.84 10.30 17.03
CA ALA A 44 -1.78 8.85 16.78
C ALA A 44 -2.94 8.12 17.48
N ASP A 45 -4.16 8.62 17.33
CA ASP A 45 -5.39 8.22 18.00
C ASP A 45 -6.25 7.21 17.21
N LEU A 46 -6.05 7.10 15.91
CA LEU A 46 -6.74 6.14 15.05
C LEU A 46 -5.74 5.17 14.41
N PRO A 47 -6.12 3.91 14.15
CA PRO A 47 -5.27 3.00 13.37
C PRO A 47 -4.99 3.57 11.99
N GLU A 48 -3.79 3.30 11.49
CA GLU A 48 -3.34 3.77 10.18
C GLU A 48 -2.87 2.63 9.29
N VAL A 49 -3.17 2.73 8.01
CA VAL A 49 -2.51 1.94 6.97
C VAL A 49 -1.86 2.88 5.97
N ALA A 50 -0.65 2.56 5.55
CA ALA A 50 0.11 3.40 4.64
C ALA A 50 0.23 2.79 3.25
N PHE A 51 0.19 3.63 2.22
CA PHE A 51 0.43 3.25 0.84
C PHE A 51 1.75 3.83 0.37
N ALA A 52 2.67 2.96 -0.04
CA ALA A 52 3.97 3.30 -0.58
C ALA A 52 4.12 2.73 -1.99
N GLY A 53 4.99 3.31 -2.79
CA GLY A 53 5.26 2.80 -4.13
C GLY A 53 5.99 3.80 -5.00
N ARG A 54 6.45 3.33 -6.15
CA ARG A 54 7.11 4.19 -7.14
C ARG A 54 6.13 5.21 -7.73
N SER A 55 6.69 6.30 -8.23
CA SER A 55 5.91 7.24 -9.03
C SER A 55 5.23 6.54 -10.19
N ASN A 56 3.97 6.91 -10.43
CA ASN A 56 3.14 6.34 -11.51
C ASN A 56 2.84 4.84 -11.38
N VAL A 57 3.05 4.25 -10.20
CA VAL A 57 2.66 2.87 -9.90
C VAL A 57 1.14 2.67 -9.87
N GLY A 58 0.37 3.76 -9.71
CA GLY A 58 -1.09 3.73 -9.59
C GLY A 58 -1.59 3.97 -8.16
N LYS A 59 -0.75 4.52 -7.26
CA LYS A 59 -1.07 4.69 -5.84
C LYS A 59 -2.35 5.53 -5.60
N SER A 60 -2.44 6.72 -6.17
CA SER A 60 -3.64 7.57 -6.03
C SER A 60 -4.88 6.94 -6.67
N SER A 61 -4.72 6.24 -7.79
CA SER A 61 -5.83 5.50 -8.43
C SER A 61 -6.31 4.36 -7.53
N LEU A 62 -5.39 3.65 -6.86
CA LEU A 62 -5.75 2.57 -5.95
C LEU A 62 -6.46 3.11 -4.70
N ILE A 63 -5.97 4.19 -4.09
CA ILE A 63 -6.63 4.83 -2.95
C ILE A 63 -8.06 5.27 -3.33
N ASN A 64 -8.22 5.88 -4.51
CA ASN A 64 -9.54 6.26 -5.01
C ASN A 64 -10.45 5.04 -5.24
N ALA A 65 -9.93 3.94 -5.79
CA ALA A 65 -10.70 2.71 -5.99
C ALA A 65 -11.11 2.05 -4.66
N VAL A 66 -10.20 1.98 -3.69
CA VAL A 66 -10.46 1.45 -2.34
C VAL A 66 -11.55 2.26 -1.65
N THR A 67 -11.47 3.59 -1.73
CA THR A 67 -12.43 4.48 -1.07
C THR A 67 -13.73 4.70 -1.85
N GLY A 68 -13.81 4.21 -3.10
CA GLY A 68 -14.96 4.46 -3.96
C GLY A 68 -15.12 5.94 -4.36
N ARG A 69 -14.04 6.72 -4.34
CA ARG A 69 -14.03 8.15 -4.65
C ARG A 69 -13.18 8.43 -5.89
N THR A 70 -13.62 9.32 -6.77
CA THR A 70 -12.93 9.58 -8.04
C THR A 70 -11.79 10.58 -7.94
N HIS A 71 -11.79 11.45 -6.93
CA HIS A 71 -10.83 12.57 -6.82
C HIS A 71 -10.30 12.80 -5.41
N LEU A 72 -10.41 11.83 -4.51
CA LEU A 72 -9.94 11.94 -3.12
C LEU A 72 -8.40 12.09 -3.11
N ALA A 73 -7.70 11.12 -3.66
CA ALA A 73 -6.27 11.20 -3.88
C ALA A 73 -6.01 11.74 -5.30
N ARG A 74 -5.25 12.84 -5.39
CA ARG A 74 -4.95 13.45 -6.69
C ARG A 74 -3.90 12.64 -7.43
N ALA A 75 -4.28 12.03 -8.55
CA ALA A 75 -3.33 11.46 -9.48
C ALA A 75 -2.54 12.59 -10.15
N SER A 76 -1.27 12.73 -9.80
CA SER A 76 -0.39 13.70 -10.48
C SER A 76 0.32 13.01 -11.63
N THR A 77 0.11 13.50 -12.85
CA THR A 77 0.89 13.10 -14.03
C THR A 77 2.28 13.74 -14.03
N ALA A 78 2.49 14.80 -13.22
CA ALA A 78 3.78 15.47 -13.12
C ALA A 78 4.64 14.85 -12.00
N PRO A 79 5.83 14.30 -12.30
CA PRO A 79 6.74 13.73 -11.31
C PRO A 79 7.13 14.76 -10.25
N GLY A 80 7.13 14.39 -8.95
CA GLY A 80 7.64 15.23 -7.88
C GLY A 80 6.63 16.20 -7.24
N ARG A 81 5.34 16.10 -7.52
CA ARG A 81 4.32 16.97 -6.88
C ARG A 81 3.91 16.53 -5.48
N THR A 82 3.88 15.24 -5.17
CA THR A 82 3.54 14.79 -3.82
C THR A 82 4.79 14.86 -2.95
N ARG A 83 4.91 15.98 -2.24
CA ARG A 83 6.03 16.29 -1.30
C ARG A 83 5.63 16.11 0.15
N GLU A 84 4.45 15.59 0.38
CA GLU A 84 3.75 15.52 1.66
C GLU A 84 3.30 14.09 1.91
N ILE A 85 3.16 13.74 3.17
CA ILE A 85 2.40 12.58 3.60
C ILE A 85 0.94 13.03 3.68
N ASN A 86 0.07 12.46 2.85
CA ASN A 86 -1.35 12.82 2.86
C ASN A 86 -2.15 11.85 3.71
N PHE A 87 -2.98 12.39 4.57
CA PHE A 87 -3.85 11.66 5.47
C PHE A 87 -5.31 11.79 5.01
N PHE A 88 -5.99 10.66 4.94
CA PHE A 88 -7.42 10.58 4.70
C PHE A 88 -8.07 9.86 5.87
N VAL A 89 -9.23 10.30 6.30
CA VAL A 89 -10.02 9.66 7.36
C VAL A 89 -11.18 8.93 6.72
N ALA A 90 -11.32 7.65 7.06
CA ALA A 90 -12.44 6.80 6.67
C ALA A 90 -13.31 6.53 7.90
N ASP A 91 -14.59 6.89 7.81
CA ASP A 91 -15.63 6.65 8.83
C ASP A 91 -15.20 7.08 10.25
N GLU A 92 -14.38 8.11 10.37
CA GLU A 92 -13.82 8.64 11.64
C GLU A 92 -13.07 7.60 12.52
N THR A 93 -12.81 6.41 11.99
CA THR A 93 -12.23 5.28 12.75
C THR A 93 -10.90 4.77 12.21
N LEU A 94 -10.55 5.09 10.96
CA LEU A 94 -9.35 4.60 10.28
C LEU A 94 -8.70 5.71 9.46
N ARG A 95 -7.36 5.76 9.41
CA ARG A 95 -6.64 6.63 8.48
C ARG A 95 -5.97 5.83 7.37
N LEU A 96 -6.18 6.30 6.15
CA LEU A 96 -5.40 5.90 4.98
C LEU A 96 -4.31 6.95 4.77
N VAL A 97 -3.05 6.51 4.62
CA VAL A 97 -1.89 7.40 4.54
C VAL A 97 -1.18 7.21 3.21
N ASP A 98 -1.15 8.26 2.41
CA ASP A 98 -0.47 8.29 1.11
C ASP A 98 0.96 8.79 1.29
N LEU A 99 1.94 7.88 1.28
CA LEU A 99 3.35 8.23 1.41
C LEU A 99 3.90 8.83 0.10
N PRO A 100 4.89 9.74 0.18
CA PRO A 100 5.56 10.25 -1.01
C PRO A 100 6.09 9.11 -1.87
N GLY A 101 5.84 9.18 -3.19
CA GLY A 101 6.38 8.20 -4.12
C GLY A 101 7.90 8.24 -4.15
N TYR A 102 8.54 7.11 -4.40
CA TYR A 102 9.99 7.01 -4.59
C TYR A 102 10.35 6.73 -6.07
N GLY A 103 11.64 6.71 -6.40
CA GLY A 103 12.12 6.37 -7.75
C GLY A 103 11.98 7.48 -8.79
N PHE A 104 11.90 8.76 -8.39
CA PHE A 104 11.86 9.88 -9.33
C PHE A 104 13.20 10.11 -10.03
N ALA A 105 13.18 10.12 -11.36
CA ALA A 105 14.36 10.44 -12.19
C ALA A 105 14.62 11.96 -12.34
N LYS A 106 13.60 12.80 -12.12
CA LYS A 106 13.63 14.23 -12.46
C LYS A 106 13.60 15.18 -11.24
N VAL A 107 13.99 14.73 -10.07
CA VAL A 107 14.04 15.56 -8.84
C VAL A 107 15.48 15.66 -8.38
N SER A 108 15.90 16.82 -7.86
CA SER A 108 17.24 16.99 -7.30
C SER A 108 17.51 15.92 -6.23
N ARG A 109 18.77 15.50 -6.09
CA ARG A 109 19.19 14.48 -5.12
C ARG A 109 18.81 14.88 -3.69
N GLU A 110 18.90 16.15 -3.37
CA GLU A 110 18.54 16.71 -2.05
C GLU A 110 17.04 16.58 -1.76
N ALA A 111 16.19 16.99 -2.71
CA ALA A 111 14.74 16.86 -2.56
C ALA A 111 14.32 15.40 -2.46
N LYS A 112 14.93 14.48 -3.27
CA LYS A 112 14.69 13.04 -3.17
C LYS A 112 15.02 12.50 -1.77
N ASN A 113 16.17 12.88 -1.22
CA ASN A 113 16.60 12.46 0.12
C ASN A 113 15.63 12.97 1.21
N LYS A 114 15.19 14.23 1.11
CA LYS A 114 14.25 14.81 2.07
C LYS A 114 12.93 14.03 2.14
N PHE A 115 12.35 13.65 0.98
CA PHE A 115 11.08 12.93 0.94
C PHE A 115 11.22 11.47 1.39
N GLN A 116 12.32 10.81 1.00
CA GLN A 116 12.61 9.46 1.47
C GLN A 116 12.83 9.46 3.00
N ASN A 117 13.52 10.46 3.54
CA ASN A 117 13.73 10.58 4.97
C ASN A 117 12.41 10.83 5.73
N LEU A 118 11.51 11.67 5.20
CA LEU A 118 10.20 11.89 5.80
C LEU A 118 9.40 10.58 5.89
N GLY A 119 9.32 9.83 4.80
CA GLY A 119 8.66 8.52 4.77
C GLY A 119 9.29 7.50 5.73
N ARG A 120 10.64 7.41 5.77
CA ARG A 120 11.35 6.52 6.70
C ARG A 120 11.13 6.93 8.16
N SER A 121 11.13 8.23 8.46
CA SER A 121 10.88 8.73 9.82
C SER A 121 9.44 8.45 10.25
N TYR A 122 8.47 8.59 9.34
CA TYR A 122 7.08 8.20 9.59
C TYR A 122 6.98 6.71 9.93
N LEU A 123 7.58 5.83 9.12
CA LEU A 123 7.53 4.38 9.35
C LEU A 123 8.13 3.99 10.72
N ARG A 124 9.27 4.59 11.11
CA ARG A 124 9.95 4.26 12.37
C ARG A 124 9.26 4.80 13.62
N GLY A 125 8.56 5.92 13.49
CA GLY A 125 8.04 6.66 14.64
C GLY A 125 6.53 6.65 14.79
N ARG A 126 5.78 5.91 13.95
CA ARG A 126 4.32 5.96 13.96
C ARG A 126 3.71 4.75 14.71
N PRO A 127 3.31 4.92 15.99
CA PRO A 127 2.92 3.78 16.84
C PRO A 127 1.59 3.14 16.43
N ASN A 128 0.69 3.89 15.79
CA ASN A 128 -0.62 3.43 15.33
C ASN A 128 -0.63 2.93 13.87
N LEU A 129 0.54 2.86 13.21
CA LEU A 129 0.66 2.26 11.88
C LEU A 129 0.55 0.74 11.97
N LYS A 130 -0.51 0.19 11.43
CA LYS A 130 -0.81 -1.26 11.48
C LYS A 130 -0.16 -2.03 10.33
N ARG A 131 -0.19 -1.46 9.11
CA ARG A 131 0.40 -2.10 7.91
C ARG A 131 0.75 -1.07 6.85
N ALA A 132 1.83 -1.32 6.13
CA ALA A 132 2.19 -0.59 4.92
C ALA A 132 1.92 -1.45 3.67
N TYR A 133 1.18 -0.92 2.71
CA TYR A 133 0.94 -1.54 1.42
C TYR A 133 1.97 -1.02 0.41
N LEU A 134 2.86 -1.91 -0.05
CA LEU A 134 3.86 -1.59 -1.06
C LEU A 134 3.32 -1.93 -2.45
N LEU A 135 3.08 -0.90 -3.24
CA LEU A 135 2.51 -1.00 -4.56
C LEU A 135 3.59 -1.25 -5.61
N ILE A 136 3.40 -2.29 -6.39
CA ILE A 136 4.28 -2.70 -7.49
C ILE A 136 3.46 -2.76 -8.78
N ASP A 137 3.93 -2.12 -9.84
CA ASP A 137 3.32 -2.27 -11.17
C ASP A 137 3.55 -3.69 -11.68
N SER A 138 2.48 -4.45 -11.83
CA SER A 138 2.53 -5.88 -12.19
C SER A 138 3.24 -6.17 -13.50
N ARG A 139 3.23 -5.20 -14.44
CA ARG A 139 3.91 -5.31 -15.75
C ARG A 139 5.43 -5.35 -15.63
N HIS A 140 5.97 -4.84 -14.53
CA HIS A 140 7.42 -4.69 -14.32
C HIS A 140 7.96 -5.54 -13.18
N GLY A 141 7.08 -6.02 -12.29
CA GLY A 141 7.46 -6.76 -11.09
C GLY A 141 8.35 -5.95 -10.13
N LEU A 142 8.92 -6.64 -9.16
CA LEU A 142 9.85 -6.06 -8.19
C LEU A 142 11.12 -5.55 -8.87
N LYS A 143 11.54 -4.33 -8.49
CA LYS A 143 12.79 -3.68 -8.89
C LYS A 143 13.67 -3.45 -7.66
N ASP A 144 14.95 -3.15 -7.85
CA ASP A 144 15.91 -2.92 -6.76
C ASP A 144 15.45 -1.80 -5.80
N VAL A 145 14.87 -0.72 -6.33
CA VAL A 145 14.31 0.36 -5.52
C VAL A 145 13.10 -0.06 -4.67
N ASP A 146 12.37 -1.10 -5.06
CA ASP A 146 11.29 -1.67 -4.28
C ASP A 146 11.87 -2.55 -3.15
N LEU A 147 12.97 -3.25 -3.42
CA LEU A 147 13.72 -4.01 -2.42
C LEU A 147 14.33 -3.09 -1.34
N GLU A 148 14.87 -1.92 -1.74
CA GLU A 148 15.31 -0.87 -0.80
C GLU A 148 14.15 -0.36 0.08
N ALA A 149 12.95 -0.19 -0.49
CA ALA A 149 11.77 0.20 0.27
C ALA A 149 11.34 -0.89 1.27
N MET A 150 11.42 -2.17 0.87
CA MET A 150 11.14 -3.29 1.76
C MET A 150 12.15 -3.37 2.91
N GLU A 151 13.43 -3.10 2.66
CA GLU A 151 14.43 -3.02 3.71
C GLU A 151 14.09 -1.94 4.74
N ALA A 152 13.55 -0.81 4.31
CA ALA A 152 13.10 0.24 5.23
C ALA A 152 11.93 -0.22 6.12
N PHE A 153 11.01 -1.08 5.62
CA PHE A 153 9.95 -1.68 6.42
C PHE A 153 10.50 -2.72 7.39
N ASP A 154 11.44 -3.58 6.95
CA ASP A 154 12.11 -4.56 7.81
C ASP A 154 12.82 -3.85 8.98
N LEU A 155 13.60 -2.79 8.71
CA LEU A 155 14.31 -2.00 9.72
C LEU A 155 13.39 -1.23 10.68
N ALA A 156 12.19 -0.87 10.21
CA ALA A 156 11.18 -0.21 11.03
C ALA A 156 10.27 -1.18 11.78
N ALA A 157 10.41 -2.49 11.57
CA ALA A 157 9.53 -3.55 12.06
C ALA A 157 8.05 -3.30 11.72
N VAL A 158 7.78 -2.71 10.55
CA VAL A 158 6.43 -2.41 10.06
C VAL A 158 5.96 -3.54 9.15
N SER A 159 4.85 -4.21 9.51
CA SER A 159 4.21 -5.18 8.65
C SER A 159 3.96 -4.58 7.26
N SER A 160 4.48 -5.21 6.21
CA SER A 160 4.34 -4.72 4.83
C SER A 160 3.71 -5.77 3.93
N GLN A 161 2.73 -5.38 3.11
CA GLN A 161 2.06 -6.26 2.17
C GLN A 161 2.23 -5.75 0.74
N ILE A 162 2.60 -6.64 -0.17
CA ILE A 162 2.73 -6.29 -1.59
C ILE A 162 1.35 -6.25 -2.25
N VAL A 163 1.10 -5.16 -2.97
CA VAL A 163 -0.07 -4.99 -3.83
C VAL A 163 0.40 -4.77 -5.27
N LEU A 164 0.18 -5.76 -6.10
CA LEU A 164 0.41 -5.67 -7.54
C LEU A 164 -0.70 -4.84 -8.17
N THR A 165 -0.35 -3.72 -8.78
CA THR A 165 -1.29 -2.82 -9.46
C THR A 165 -1.33 -3.10 -10.95
N LYS A 166 -2.37 -2.63 -11.65
CA LYS A 166 -2.54 -2.75 -13.10
C LYS A 166 -2.56 -4.21 -13.59
N ALA A 167 -3.12 -5.10 -12.78
CA ALA A 167 -3.21 -6.53 -13.11
C ALA A 167 -4.03 -6.79 -14.41
N ASP A 168 -4.92 -5.88 -14.77
CA ASP A 168 -5.67 -5.88 -16.03
C ASP A 168 -4.80 -5.76 -17.29
N LYS A 169 -3.55 -5.35 -17.15
CA LYS A 169 -2.58 -5.23 -18.25
C LYS A 169 -1.70 -6.47 -18.43
N LEU A 170 -1.88 -7.49 -17.59
CA LEU A 170 -1.18 -8.77 -17.72
C LEU A 170 -1.92 -9.72 -18.66
N SER A 171 -1.16 -10.60 -19.31
CA SER A 171 -1.74 -11.77 -19.98
C SER A 171 -2.32 -12.74 -18.95
N VAL A 172 -3.20 -13.66 -19.36
CA VAL A 172 -3.76 -14.69 -18.47
C VAL A 172 -2.65 -15.52 -17.81
N ARG A 173 -1.59 -15.85 -18.55
CA ARG A 173 -0.43 -16.58 -18.04
C ARG A 173 0.30 -15.79 -16.97
N ASP A 174 0.62 -14.53 -17.24
CA ASP A 174 1.38 -13.67 -16.33
C ASP A 174 0.55 -13.32 -15.09
N GLY A 175 -0.78 -13.27 -15.21
CA GLY A 175 -1.70 -13.02 -14.11
C GLY A 175 -1.57 -14.01 -12.94
N ALA A 176 -1.26 -15.26 -13.21
CA ALA A 176 -0.97 -16.26 -12.19
C ALA A 176 0.52 -16.31 -11.80
N GLN A 177 1.42 -16.13 -12.77
CA GLN A 177 2.87 -16.28 -12.56
C GLN A 177 3.45 -15.13 -11.74
N VAL A 178 3.11 -13.87 -12.03
CA VAL A 178 3.69 -12.69 -11.37
C VAL A 178 3.41 -12.65 -9.87
N PRO A 179 2.18 -12.90 -9.37
CA PRO A 179 1.94 -13.00 -7.93
C PRO A 179 2.76 -14.11 -7.27
N ALA A 180 2.79 -15.32 -7.86
CA ALA A 180 3.52 -16.45 -7.32
C ALA A 180 5.04 -16.22 -7.24
N GLU A 181 5.63 -15.60 -8.26
CA GLU A 181 7.04 -15.21 -8.25
C GLU A 181 7.33 -14.12 -7.21
N THR A 182 6.43 -13.15 -7.08
CA THR A 182 6.55 -12.08 -6.09
C THR A 182 6.52 -12.67 -4.69
N THR A 183 5.56 -13.57 -4.38
CA THR A 183 5.47 -14.26 -3.09
C THR A 183 6.76 -15.00 -2.76
N ARG A 184 7.33 -15.74 -3.72
CA ARG A 184 8.63 -16.44 -3.51
C ARG A 184 9.78 -15.48 -3.20
N LYS A 185 9.84 -14.33 -3.87
CA LYS A 185 10.90 -13.34 -3.67
C LYS A 185 10.84 -12.68 -2.29
N ILE A 186 9.66 -12.51 -1.73
CA ILE A 186 9.48 -11.85 -0.43
C ILE A 186 9.46 -12.82 0.76
N ALA A 187 9.40 -14.13 0.53
CA ALA A 187 9.21 -15.15 1.57
C ALA A 187 10.25 -15.12 2.72
N LYS A 188 11.44 -14.55 2.47
CA LYS A 188 12.52 -14.44 3.47
C LYS A 188 12.56 -13.07 4.16
N ARG A 189 11.65 -12.15 3.85
CA ARG A 189 11.60 -10.82 4.45
C ARG A 189 10.82 -10.86 5.76
N PRO A 190 11.41 -10.45 6.89
CA PRO A 190 10.78 -10.61 8.20
C PRO A 190 9.52 -9.76 8.39
N ALA A 191 9.46 -8.58 7.78
CA ALA A 191 8.30 -7.70 7.87
C ALA A 191 7.28 -7.92 6.74
N ALA A 192 7.55 -8.80 5.77
CA ALA A 192 6.65 -9.03 4.66
C ALA A 192 5.47 -9.92 5.06
N PHE A 193 4.26 -9.39 4.89
CA PHE A 193 3.05 -10.19 5.02
C PHE A 193 3.00 -11.21 3.87
N PRO A 194 2.71 -12.50 4.14
CA PRO A 194 2.94 -13.58 3.17
C PRO A 194 2.01 -13.55 1.95
N ARG A 195 0.92 -12.78 2.00
CA ARG A 195 -0.07 -12.69 0.92
C ARG A 195 0.24 -11.52 -0.02
N VAL A 196 0.38 -11.80 -1.31
CA VAL A 196 0.48 -10.80 -2.38
C VAL A 196 -0.90 -10.62 -3.01
N LEU A 197 -1.38 -9.38 -3.10
CA LEU A 197 -2.66 -9.06 -3.75
C LEU A 197 -2.42 -8.55 -5.17
N ALA A 198 -3.19 -9.03 -6.13
CA ALA A 198 -3.23 -8.49 -7.50
C ALA A 198 -4.48 -7.61 -7.66
N THR A 199 -4.29 -6.35 -8.10
CA THR A 199 -5.38 -5.37 -8.18
C THR A 199 -5.42 -4.64 -9.52
N SER A 200 -6.63 -4.24 -9.91
CA SER A 200 -6.88 -3.28 -10.98
C SER A 200 -7.84 -2.21 -10.50
N SER A 201 -7.35 -0.98 -10.39
CA SER A 201 -8.21 0.17 -10.08
C SER A 201 -9.19 0.49 -11.22
N GLU A 202 -8.85 0.08 -12.46
CA GLU A 202 -9.69 0.30 -13.65
C GLU A 202 -10.85 -0.70 -13.72
N LYS A 203 -10.59 -1.97 -13.39
CA LYS A 203 -11.58 -3.06 -13.47
C LYS A 203 -12.22 -3.41 -12.13
N GLY A 204 -11.74 -2.86 -11.02
CA GLY A 204 -12.21 -3.18 -9.68
C GLY A 204 -11.70 -4.53 -9.15
N THR A 205 -10.95 -5.30 -9.94
CA THR A 205 -10.41 -6.60 -9.53
C THR A 205 -9.50 -6.45 -8.32
N GLY A 206 -9.65 -7.32 -7.31
CA GLY A 206 -8.83 -7.34 -6.10
C GLY A 206 -9.11 -6.17 -5.12
N ILE A 207 -9.98 -5.22 -5.47
CA ILE A 207 -10.35 -4.11 -4.57
C ILE A 207 -11.16 -4.59 -3.36
N PRO A 208 -12.17 -5.50 -3.50
CA PRO A 208 -12.87 -6.05 -2.34
C PRO A 208 -11.92 -6.73 -1.35
N GLN A 209 -10.98 -7.54 -1.85
CA GLN A 209 -9.98 -8.24 -1.03
C GLN A 209 -9.05 -7.25 -0.31
N LEU A 210 -8.57 -6.21 -1.00
CA LEU A 210 -7.73 -5.18 -0.39
C LEU A 210 -8.47 -4.41 0.71
N ARG A 211 -9.76 -4.11 0.51
CA ARG A 211 -10.60 -3.50 1.55
C ARG A 211 -10.69 -4.38 2.80
N ALA A 212 -10.94 -5.67 2.63
CA ALA A 212 -11.00 -6.63 3.73
C ALA A 212 -9.63 -6.75 4.43
N GLU A 213 -8.50 -6.78 3.70
CA GLU A 213 -7.15 -6.75 4.27
C GLU A 213 -6.89 -5.49 5.10
N ILE A 214 -7.37 -4.34 4.66
CA ILE A 214 -7.23 -3.08 5.40
C ILE A 214 -7.99 -3.16 6.72
N LEU A 215 -9.23 -3.60 6.71
CA LEU A 215 -10.01 -3.74 7.94
C LEU A 215 -9.42 -4.79 8.88
N ALA A 216 -9.03 -5.95 8.37
CA ALA A 216 -8.39 -6.99 9.16
C ALA A 216 -7.07 -6.53 9.80
N ALA A 217 -6.27 -5.70 9.10
CA ALA A 217 -5.06 -5.13 9.65
C ALA A 217 -5.32 -4.12 10.78
N CYS A 218 -6.49 -3.47 10.79
CA CYS A 218 -6.88 -2.45 11.76
C CYS A 218 -7.80 -2.96 12.86
N ALA A 219 -8.22 -4.21 12.80
CA ALA A 219 -8.96 -4.84 13.88
C ALA A 219 -8.20 -4.76 15.22
N PRO A 220 -8.90 -4.60 16.36
CA PRO A 220 -8.29 -4.48 17.68
C PRO A 220 -7.48 -5.69 18.10
#